data_3d5bdcedcaeca09ad1358ebc67322df5
#
_entry.id   3d5bdcedcaeca09ad1358ebc67322df5
#
_cell.length_a   1.000
_cell.length_b   1.000
_cell.length_c   1.000
_cell.angle_alpha   90.00
_cell.angle_beta   90.00
_cell.angle_gamma   90.00
#
_symmetry.space_group_name_H-M   'P 1'
#
loop_
_entity.id
_entity.type
_entity.pdbx_description
1 polymer ?
#
loop_
_entity_poly.entity_id
_entity_poly.type
_entity_poly.pdbx_seq_one_letter_code
_entity_poly.pdbx_strand_id
1 'polypeptide(L)'
;MVFQPCQESDPRVLPEVNHLNLPIAVRKGTRSCTQYPISNYVCYNHLSPSFQAFISRLAKTETPKNIYEALNKLEWKKGVLEDMVALEKNHTWDVVNNPEGKTPIGCKWVFAIKYKSDGSIDRYKARLVAKGFTLTYGIEYQKTFAPVAKLNIVRVLLSIAANLDWQLQQLDIKNAFPNGDLEEEVYMDLPPGFDKERKEGKVYKLKKSLYKLKQSPQA
;
A
#
# COMPACT_ATOMS: atom_id res chain seq x y z
N MET A 1 16.99 21.11 -6.86
CA MET A 1 17.31 19.89 -7.60
C MET A 1 17.62 20.32 -9.03
N VAL A 2 18.88 20.31 -9.42
CA VAL A 2 19.32 20.73 -10.76
C VAL A 2 19.15 19.50 -11.65
N PHE A 3 18.32 19.61 -12.70
CA PHE A 3 18.16 18.54 -13.68
C PHE A 3 19.40 18.50 -14.56
N GLN A 4 20.14 17.38 -14.52
CA GLN A 4 21.22 17.12 -15.48
C GLN A 4 20.61 16.75 -16.85
N PRO A 5 21.22 17.18 -17.96
CA PRO A 5 20.78 16.79 -19.29
C PRO A 5 20.97 15.30 -19.54
N CYS A 6 20.02 14.69 -20.25
CA CYS A 6 20.08 13.31 -20.69
C CYS A 6 21.33 13.08 -21.55
N GLN A 7 22.28 12.30 -21.08
CA GLN A 7 23.36 11.76 -21.89
C GLN A 7 22.81 10.55 -22.66
N GLU A 8 22.92 10.57 -23.99
CA GLU A 8 22.75 9.40 -24.84
C GLU A 8 23.83 8.39 -24.46
N SER A 9 23.44 7.33 -23.76
CA SER A 9 24.32 6.21 -23.47
C SER A 9 24.15 5.14 -24.55
N ASP A 10 25.23 4.90 -25.28
CA ASP A 10 25.44 3.82 -26.25
C ASP A 10 25.06 2.44 -25.62
N PRO A 11 24.24 1.60 -26.27
CA PRO A 11 23.87 0.30 -25.73
C PRO A 11 25.07 -0.66 -25.85
N ARG A 12 25.88 -0.77 -24.80
CA ARG A 12 26.94 -1.80 -24.72
C ARG A 12 26.26 -3.17 -24.61
N VAL A 13 26.45 -3.96 -25.64
CA VAL A 13 26.14 -5.39 -25.67
C VAL A 13 26.93 -6.09 -24.55
N LEU A 14 26.24 -6.50 -23.51
CA LEU A 14 26.80 -7.37 -22.47
C LEU A 14 26.79 -8.81 -22.97
N PRO A 15 27.81 -9.64 -22.65
CA PRO A 15 27.85 -11.03 -23.07
C PRO A 15 26.67 -11.82 -22.47
N GLU A 16 25.95 -12.55 -23.30
CA GLU A 16 24.89 -13.48 -22.86
C GLU A 16 25.47 -14.57 -21.95
N VAL A 17 25.27 -14.39 -20.64
CA VAL A 17 25.49 -15.46 -19.68
C VAL A 17 24.27 -16.38 -19.71
N ASN A 18 24.47 -17.62 -20.06
CA ASN A 18 23.42 -18.63 -20.19
C ASN A 18 22.86 -18.97 -18.80
N HIS A 19 21.83 -18.23 -18.34
CA HIS A 19 21.24 -18.31 -17.00
C HIS A 19 20.45 -19.61 -16.75
N LEU A 20 20.28 -20.46 -17.75
CA LEU A 20 19.46 -21.67 -17.65
C LEU A 20 20.08 -22.77 -16.76
N ASN A 21 21.40 -22.76 -16.56
CA ASN A 21 22.13 -23.78 -15.79
C ASN A 21 22.35 -23.40 -14.30
N LEU A 22 21.87 -22.24 -13.85
CA LEU A 22 22.01 -21.84 -12.46
C LEU A 22 20.80 -22.29 -11.61
N PRO A 23 20.99 -22.66 -10.34
CA PRO A 23 19.89 -22.93 -9.43
C PRO A 23 18.92 -21.73 -9.37
N ILE A 24 17.60 -21.99 -9.25
CA ILE A 24 16.54 -20.94 -9.26
C ILE A 24 16.80 -19.83 -8.24
N ALA A 25 17.40 -20.15 -7.09
CA ALA A 25 17.78 -19.17 -6.08
C ALA A 25 18.84 -18.15 -6.57
N VAL A 26 19.71 -18.56 -7.48
CA VAL A 26 20.78 -17.72 -8.06
C VAL A 26 20.28 -17.01 -9.34
N ARG A 27 19.23 -17.55 -9.99
CA ARG A 27 18.57 -16.91 -11.15
C ARG A 27 17.77 -15.65 -10.77
N LYS A 28 17.43 -15.46 -9.49
CA LYS A 28 16.87 -14.21 -8.98
C LYS A 28 17.99 -13.17 -8.86
N GLY A 29 18.50 -12.70 -9.99
CA GLY A 29 19.31 -11.49 -10.03
C GLY A 29 18.59 -10.30 -9.38
N THR A 30 19.33 -9.28 -9.03
CA THR A 30 18.84 -7.95 -8.64
C THR A 30 17.67 -7.57 -9.53
N ARG A 31 16.56 -7.08 -8.95
CA ARG A 31 15.41 -6.62 -9.74
C ARG A 31 15.92 -5.69 -10.84
N SER A 32 15.49 -5.91 -12.07
CA SER A 32 15.92 -5.10 -13.23
C SER A 32 15.76 -3.58 -12.98
N CYS A 33 14.76 -3.18 -12.18
CA CYS A 33 14.57 -1.79 -11.77
C CYS A 33 15.65 -1.24 -10.83
N THR A 34 16.44 -2.08 -10.18
CA THR A 34 17.59 -1.66 -9.36
C THR A 34 18.86 -1.59 -10.21
N GLN A 35 19.00 -2.50 -11.16
CA GLN A 35 20.12 -2.54 -12.11
C GLN A 35 19.97 -1.46 -13.19
N TYR A 36 18.73 -1.19 -13.63
CA TYR A 36 18.37 -0.19 -14.61
C TYR A 36 17.31 0.75 -14.01
N PRO A 37 17.71 1.77 -13.20
CA PRO A 37 16.75 2.67 -12.60
C PRO A 37 15.98 3.42 -13.69
N ILE A 38 14.67 3.42 -13.56
CA ILE A 38 13.74 4.04 -14.53
C ILE A 38 14.08 5.52 -14.80
N SER A 39 14.64 6.22 -13.81
CA SER A 39 15.09 7.60 -13.92
C SER A 39 16.11 7.82 -15.03
N ASN A 40 16.88 6.81 -15.43
CA ASN A 40 17.86 6.91 -16.50
C ASN A 40 17.24 6.85 -17.91
N TYR A 41 15.97 6.42 -18.01
CA TYR A 41 15.27 6.21 -19.28
C TYR A 41 14.06 7.13 -19.47
N VAL A 42 13.65 7.84 -18.43
CA VAL A 42 12.50 8.76 -18.49
C VAL A 42 13.03 10.18 -18.67
N CYS A 43 12.72 10.78 -19.81
CA CYS A 43 13.02 12.17 -20.10
C CYS A 43 11.72 12.99 -20.11
N TYR A 44 11.72 14.10 -19.38
CA TYR A 44 10.57 15.01 -19.29
C TYR A 44 10.61 16.16 -20.30
N ASN A 45 11.63 16.22 -21.17
CA ASN A 45 11.85 17.34 -22.10
C ASN A 45 10.75 17.49 -23.17
N HIS A 46 10.04 16.38 -23.47
CA HIS A 46 8.93 16.38 -24.44
C HIS A 46 7.59 16.80 -23.83
N LEU A 47 7.50 17.03 -22.54
CA LEU A 47 6.30 17.45 -21.86
C LEU A 47 6.10 18.95 -21.98
N SER A 48 4.85 19.41 -22.05
CA SER A 48 4.54 20.84 -22.02
C SER A 48 5.10 21.51 -20.74
N PRO A 49 5.45 22.79 -20.79
CA PRO A 49 5.97 23.51 -19.61
C PRO A 49 5.02 23.48 -18.41
N SER A 50 3.70 23.49 -18.65
CA SER A 50 2.68 23.38 -17.62
C SER A 50 2.72 22.01 -16.93
N PHE A 51 2.93 20.94 -17.69
CA PHE A 51 3.00 19.59 -17.15
C PHE A 51 4.33 19.33 -16.44
N GLN A 52 5.45 19.90 -16.91
CA GLN A 52 6.73 19.87 -16.21
C GLN A 52 6.61 20.60 -14.86
N ALA A 53 5.98 21.77 -14.81
CA ALA A 53 5.70 22.50 -13.58
C ALA A 53 4.81 21.71 -12.61
N PHE A 54 3.81 20.99 -13.13
CA PHE A 54 2.97 20.09 -12.34
C PHE A 54 3.78 18.96 -11.71
N ILE A 55 4.58 18.23 -12.50
CA ILE A 55 5.44 17.14 -11.98
C ILE A 55 6.43 17.68 -10.94
N SER A 56 7.04 18.85 -11.19
CA SER A 56 7.97 19.47 -10.25
C SER A 56 7.32 19.83 -8.91
N ARG A 57 6.04 20.22 -8.91
CA ARG A 57 5.26 20.44 -7.67
C ARG A 57 4.99 19.15 -6.93
N LEU A 58 4.62 18.08 -7.64
CA LEU A 58 4.41 16.75 -7.04
C LEU A 58 5.69 16.21 -6.38
N ALA A 59 6.84 16.41 -7.00
CA ALA A 59 8.14 15.97 -6.50
C ALA A 59 8.65 16.77 -5.28
N LYS A 60 8.09 17.96 -5.04
CA LYS A 60 8.54 18.87 -3.97
C LYS A 60 8.14 18.41 -2.57
N THR A 61 7.08 17.62 -2.45
CA THR A 61 6.56 17.23 -1.14
C THR A 61 7.04 15.83 -0.79
N GLU A 62 7.98 15.78 0.16
CA GLU A 62 8.52 14.51 0.65
C GLU A 62 7.54 13.82 1.61
N THR A 63 7.31 12.52 1.36
CA THR A 63 6.59 11.66 2.30
C THR A 63 7.53 11.18 3.39
N PRO A 64 7.08 11.08 4.65
CA PRO A 64 7.89 10.54 5.74
C PRO A 64 8.34 9.12 5.45
N LYS A 65 9.59 8.81 5.81
CA LYS A 65 10.17 7.46 5.65
C LYS A 65 9.73 6.52 6.77
N ASN A 66 9.41 7.08 7.93
CA ASN A 66 9.02 6.34 9.12
C ASN A 66 7.99 7.12 9.97
N ILE A 67 7.42 6.44 10.96
CA ILE A 67 6.39 7.02 11.83
C ILE A 67 6.94 8.17 12.68
N TYR A 68 8.17 8.12 13.12
CA TYR A 68 8.75 9.16 13.99
C TYR A 68 8.90 10.48 13.24
N GLU A 69 9.30 10.44 11.97
CA GLU A 69 9.29 11.61 11.09
C GLU A 69 7.87 12.15 10.88
N ALA A 70 6.88 11.26 10.73
CA ALA A 70 5.49 11.65 10.55
C ALA A 70 4.93 12.31 11.80
N LEU A 71 5.19 11.79 12.99
CA LEU A 71 4.71 12.35 14.25
C LEU A 71 5.32 13.73 14.58
N ASN A 72 6.46 14.06 14.01
CA ASN A 72 7.10 15.38 14.15
C ASN A 72 6.48 16.47 13.26
N LYS A 73 5.66 16.10 12.25
CA LYS A 73 4.99 17.02 11.33
C LYS A 73 3.49 17.00 11.61
N LEU A 74 2.90 18.17 11.91
CA LEU A 74 1.52 18.30 12.37
C LEU A 74 0.51 17.66 11.40
N GLU A 75 0.67 17.88 10.10
CA GLU A 75 -0.23 17.37 9.07
C GLU A 75 -0.22 15.83 8.99
N TRP A 76 0.96 15.23 9.09
CA TRP A 76 1.11 13.78 9.10
C TRP A 76 0.63 13.15 10.40
N LYS A 77 0.92 13.81 11.54
CA LYS A 77 0.42 13.38 12.85
C LYS A 77 -1.09 13.32 12.86
N LYS A 78 -1.75 14.33 12.29
CA LYS A 78 -3.22 14.35 12.16
C LYS A 78 -3.71 13.14 11.34
N GLY A 79 -3.10 12.88 10.18
CA GLY A 79 -3.48 11.72 9.33
C GLY A 79 -3.27 10.36 10.01
N VAL A 80 -2.23 10.23 10.85
CA VAL A 80 -1.98 9.00 11.64
C VAL A 80 -3.05 8.82 12.70
N LEU A 81 -3.37 9.87 13.45
CA LEU A 81 -4.40 9.83 14.49
C LEU A 81 -5.79 9.57 13.93
N GLU A 82 -6.12 10.17 12.78
CA GLU A 82 -7.39 9.92 12.08
C GLU A 82 -7.55 8.43 11.69
N ASP A 83 -6.50 7.78 11.21
CA ASP A 83 -6.53 6.35 10.86
C ASP A 83 -6.68 5.49 12.12
N MET A 84 -5.94 5.78 13.21
CA MET A 84 -6.06 5.05 14.48
C MET A 84 -7.47 5.16 15.06
N VAL A 85 -8.01 6.37 15.18
CA VAL A 85 -9.37 6.59 15.70
C VAL A 85 -10.42 5.87 14.84
N ALA A 86 -10.23 5.83 13.51
CA ALA A 86 -11.14 5.11 12.62
C ALA A 86 -11.09 3.58 12.85
N LEU A 87 -9.89 3.01 13.04
CA LEU A 87 -9.70 1.59 13.31
C LEU A 87 -10.24 1.19 14.69
N GLU A 88 -10.04 2.01 15.72
CA GLU A 88 -10.58 1.81 17.06
C GLU A 88 -12.11 1.90 17.07
N LYS A 89 -12.69 2.93 16.44
CA LYS A 89 -14.13 3.08 16.30
C LYS A 89 -14.78 1.91 15.58
N ASN A 90 -14.05 1.31 14.65
CA ASN A 90 -14.48 0.14 13.90
C ASN A 90 -14.32 -1.18 14.68
N HIS A 91 -13.79 -1.13 15.92
CA HIS A 91 -13.48 -2.33 16.72
C HIS A 91 -12.62 -3.34 15.96
N THR A 92 -11.59 -2.85 15.26
CA THR A 92 -10.75 -3.66 14.39
C THR A 92 -9.98 -4.74 15.16
N TRP A 93 -9.68 -4.51 16.44
CA TRP A 93 -8.91 -5.43 17.30
C TRP A 93 -9.30 -5.35 18.78
N ASP A 94 -8.88 -6.37 19.52
CA ASP A 94 -8.81 -6.36 20.98
C ASP A 94 -7.34 -6.40 21.42
N VAL A 95 -7.03 -5.74 22.55
CA VAL A 95 -5.69 -5.82 23.16
C VAL A 95 -5.65 -7.01 24.10
N VAL A 96 -4.82 -7.99 23.80
CA VAL A 96 -4.71 -9.24 24.55
C VAL A 96 -3.26 -9.55 24.92
N ASN A 97 -3.05 -10.49 25.84
CA ASN A 97 -1.72 -11.07 26.06
C ASN A 97 -1.35 -11.91 24.85
N ASN A 98 -0.08 -11.92 24.46
CA ASN A 98 0.37 -12.79 23.39
C ASN A 98 0.19 -14.26 23.82
N PRO A 99 -0.65 -15.06 23.10
CA PRO A 99 -0.81 -16.46 23.43
C PRO A 99 0.49 -17.24 23.20
N GLU A 100 0.73 -18.24 24.03
CA GLU A 100 1.88 -19.13 23.86
C GLU A 100 1.84 -19.84 22.51
N GLY A 101 2.99 -19.90 21.84
CA GLY A 101 3.13 -20.54 20.53
C GLY A 101 2.58 -19.76 19.34
N LYS A 102 2.00 -18.56 19.53
CA LYS A 102 1.58 -17.69 18.42
C LYS A 102 2.62 -16.60 18.16
N THR A 103 2.96 -16.42 16.90
CA THR A 103 3.86 -15.35 16.46
C THR A 103 3.04 -14.21 15.87
N PRO A 104 3.00 -13.02 16.49
CA PRO A 104 2.26 -11.92 15.96
C PRO A 104 2.89 -11.40 14.65
N ILE A 105 2.04 -11.01 13.70
CA ILE A 105 2.49 -10.36 12.48
C ILE A 105 2.89 -8.93 12.76
N GLY A 106 3.95 -8.46 12.12
CA GLY A 106 4.32 -7.06 12.20
C GLY A 106 3.36 -6.16 11.42
N CYS A 107 3.41 -4.87 11.71
CA CYS A 107 2.70 -3.85 10.95
C CYS A 107 3.63 -2.69 10.55
N LYS A 108 3.15 -1.81 9.69
CA LYS A 108 3.85 -0.60 9.28
C LYS A 108 2.88 0.49 8.86
N TRP A 109 3.34 1.73 8.94
CA TRP A 109 2.65 2.87 8.37
C TRP A 109 3.00 3.07 6.90
N VAL A 110 2.00 3.39 6.10
CA VAL A 110 2.14 3.81 4.71
C VAL A 110 1.57 5.22 4.58
N PHE A 111 2.40 6.12 4.06
CA PHE A 111 2.08 7.53 3.90
C PHE A 111 1.81 7.86 2.44
N ALA A 112 0.79 8.66 2.19
CA ALA A 112 0.44 9.13 0.86
C ALA A 112 -0.12 10.56 0.91
N ILE A 113 0.23 11.37 -0.08
CA ILE A 113 -0.34 12.69 -0.27
C ILE A 113 -1.45 12.57 -1.31
N LYS A 114 -2.61 13.13 -1.01
CA LYS A 114 -3.70 13.28 -1.97
C LYS A 114 -3.68 14.69 -2.53
N TYR A 115 -3.78 14.78 -3.84
CA TYR A 115 -3.79 16.05 -4.57
C TYR A 115 -5.16 16.27 -5.19
N LYS A 116 -5.56 17.53 -5.27
CA LYS A 116 -6.72 17.97 -6.05
C LYS A 116 -6.38 18.00 -7.53
N SER A 117 -7.39 18.20 -8.38
CA SER A 117 -7.22 18.31 -9.83
C SER A 117 -6.33 19.48 -10.27
N ASP A 118 -6.23 20.53 -9.45
CA ASP A 118 -5.38 21.71 -9.68
C ASP A 118 -3.90 21.47 -9.26
N GLY A 119 -3.58 20.29 -8.72
CA GLY A 119 -2.26 19.95 -8.21
C GLY A 119 -1.96 20.47 -6.82
N SER A 120 -2.88 21.13 -6.14
CA SER A 120 -2.75 21.49 -4.73
C SER A 120 -2.93 20.26 -3.83
N ILE A 121 -2.32 20.30 -2.64
CA ILE A 121 -2.47 19.21 -1.67
C ILE A 121 -3.90 19.24 -1.12
N ASP A 122 -4.61 18.12 -1.27
CA ASP A 122 -5.92 17.91 -0.66
C ASP A 122 -5.77 17.49 0.80
N ARG A 123 -5.02 16.41 1.05
CA ARG A 123 -4.80 15.87 2.40
C ARG A 123 -3.60 14.94 2.48
N TYR A 124 -3.07 14.87 3.69
CA TYR A 124 -2.06 13.88 4.09
C TYR A 124 -2.76 12.63 4.62
N LYS A 125 -2.45 11.49 4.06
CA LYS A 125 -3.11 10.22 4.40
C LYS A 125 -2.08 9.24 4.93
N ALA A 126 -2.30 8.75 6.14
CA ALA A 126 -1.59 7.62 6.70
C ALA A 126 -2.50 6.38 6.68
N ARG A 127 -1.90 5.20 6.59
CA ARG A 127 -2.60 3.91 6.69
C ARG A 127 -1.75 2.95 7.50
N LEU A 128 -2.36 2.35 8.52
CA LEU A 128 -1.77 1.21 9.20
C LEU A 128 -1.96 -0.04 8.32
N VAL A 129 -0.87 -0.77 8.10
CA VAL A 129 -0.83 -1.87 7.15
C VAL A 129 -0.17 -3.08 7.79
N ALA A 130 -0.84 -4.22 7.79
CA ALA A 130 -0.29 -5.48 8.28
C ALA A 130 0.80 -6.02 7.33
N LYS A 131 1.79 -6.70 7.87
CA LYS A 131 2.80 -7.44 7.09
C LYS A 131 2.31 -8.85 6.78
N GLY A 132 1.13 -8.97 6.16
CA GLY A 132 0.46 -10.23 5.88
C GLY A 132 1.23 -11.23 5.00
N PHE A 133 2.40 -10.83 4.47
CA PHE A 133 3.28 -11.75 3.74
C PHE A 133 3.95 -12.80 4.64
N THR A 134 3.96 -12.59 5.96
CA THR A 134 4.48 -13.56 6.94
C THR A 134 3.45 -14.62 7.32
N LEU A 135 2.16 -14.44 6.95
CA LEU A 135 1.10 -15.40 7.24
C LEU A 135 1.29 -16.70 6.46
N THR A 136 1.08 -17.83 7.15
CA THR A 136 1.23 -19.18 6.62
C THR A 136 -0.10 -19.71 6.12
N TYR A 137 -0.13 -20.20 4.86
CA TYR A 137 -1.31 -20.84 4.27
C TYR A 137 -1.69 -22.12 5.02
N GLY A 138 -2.97 -22.32 5.25
CA GLY A 138 -3.52 -23.48 5.95
C GLY A 138 -3.50 -23.38 7.47
N ILE A 139 -2.79 -22.40 8.05
CA ILE A 139 -2.73 -22.15 9.50
C ILE A 139 -3.39 -20.82 9.84
N GLU A 140 -2.96 -19.73 9.20
CA GLU A 140 -3.39 -18.37 9.52
C GLU A 140 -4.33 -17.79 8.46
N TYR A 141 -4.41 -18.39 7.28
CA TYR A 141 -5.39 -18.08 6.26
C TYR A 141 -5.65 -19.27 5.32
N GLN A 142 -6.85 -19.39 4.81
CA GLN A 142 -7.23 -20.45 3.86
C GLN A 142 -7.49 -19.92 2.46
N LYS A 143 -8.02 -18.74 2.34
CA LYS A 143 -8.39 -18.13 1.07
C LYS A 143 -7.82 -16.71 0.96
N THR A 144 -7.45 -16.32 -0.25
CA THR A 144 -6.85 -15.00 -0.51
C THR A 144 -7.60 -14.15 -1.51
N PHE A 145 -8.42 -14.75 -2.36
CA PHE A 145 -9.06 -14.07 -3.49
C PHE A 145 -10.56 -13.97 -3.29
N ALA A 146 -11.07 -12.74 -3.28
CA ALA A 146 -12.50 -12.48 -3.47
C ALA A 146 -12.87 -12.65 -4.96
N PRO A 147 -14.13 -13.00 -5.25
CA PRO A 147 -14.64 -12.90 -6.61
C PRO A 147 -14.63 -11.42 -7.04
N VAL A 148 -13.73 -11.08 -7.95
CA VAL A 148 -13.64 -9.74 -8.52
C VAL A 148 -14.32 -9.72 -9.87
N ALA A 149 -15.24 -8.78 -10.07
CA ALA A 149 -15.89 -8.59 -11.35
C ALA A 149 -14.85 -8.27 -12.44
N LYS A 150 -14.85 -9.08 -13.52
CA LYS A 150 -13.97 -8.83 -14.66
C LYS A 150 -14.35 -7.51 -15.32
N LEU A 151 -13.36 -6.69 -15.67
CA LEU A 151 -13.57 -5.39 -16.28
C LEU A 151 -14.49 -5.43 -17.51
N ASN A 152 -14.41 -6.50 -18.31
CA ASN A 152 -15.28 -6.68 -19.47
C ASN A 152 -16.75 -6.85 -19.06
N ILE A 153 -17.04 -7.56 -17.97
CA ILE A 153 -18.41 -7.69 -17.45
C ILE A 153 -18.93 -6.34 -16.97
N VAL A 154 -18.09 -5.57 -16.25
CA VAL A 154 -18.44 -4.22 -15.81
C VAL A 154 -18.77 -3.32 -17.01
N ARG A 155 -17.95 -3.36 -18.07
CA ARG A 155 -18.18 -2.58 -19.30
C ARG A 155 -19.49 -2.98 -20.01
N VAL A 156 -19.77 -4.28 -20.10
CA VAL A 156 -21.03 -4.78 -20.69
C VAL A 156 -22.23 -4.30 -19.89
N LEU A 157 -22.19 -4.42 -18.54
CA LEU A 157 -23.27 -3.92 -17.69
C LEU A 157 -23.50 -2.41 -17.81
N LEU A 158 -22.41 -1.62 -17.85
CA LEU A 158 -22.50 -0.17 -18.06
C LEU A 158 -23.08 0.17 -19.44
N SER A 159 -22.72 -0.59 -20.47
CA SER A 159 -23.27 -0.42 -21.82
C SER A 159 -24.77 -0.73 -21.86
N ILE A 160 -25.20 -1.81 -21.21
CA ILE A 160 -26.64 -2.18 -21.08
C ILE A 160 -27.37 -1.09 -20.29
N ALA A 161 -26.81 -0.64 -19.17
CA ALA A 161 -27.41 0.40 -18.34
C ALA A 161 -27.62 1.70 -19.13
N ALA A 162 -26.63 2.09 -19.96
CA ALA A 162 -26.72 3.28 -20.81
C ALA A 162 -27.80 3.15 -21.91
N ASN A 163 -27.96 1.93 -22.47
CA ASN A 163 -29.00 1.69 -23.53
C ASN A 163 -30.43 1.57 -22.98
N LEU A 164 -30.55 1.20 -21.70
CA LEU A 164 -31.84 1.02 -21.03
C LEU A 164 -32.20 2.18 -20.09
N ASP A 165 -31.44 3.28 -20.13
CA ASP A 165 -31.62 4.45 -19.28
C ASP A 165 -31.64 4.10 -17.75
N TRP A 166 -30.86 3.13 -17.33
CA TRP A 166 -30.76 2.79 -15.90
C TRP A 166 -30.07 3.90 -15.12
N GLN A 167 -30.62 4.23 -13.97
CA GLN A 167 -29.97 5.16 -13.07
C GLN A 167 -28.73 4.52 -12.44
N LEU A 168 -27.57 5.11 -12.72
CA LEU A 168 -26.29 4.68 -12.12
C LEU A 168 -25.97 5.58 -10.93
N GLN A 169 -25.61 4.96 -9.81
CA GLN A 169 -25.17 5.65 -8.60
C GLN A 169 -23.75 5.21 -8.26
N GLN A 170 -22.89 6.18 -7.97
CA GLN A 170 -21.55 5.90 -7.48
C GLN A 170 -21.56 5.97 -5.94
N LEU A 171 -21.23 4.87 -5.29
CA LEU A 171 -21.07 4.78 -3.84
C LEU A 171 -19.60 4.56 -3.50
N ASP A 172 -19.06 5.39 -2.60
CA ASP A 172 -17.72 5.19 -2.01
C ASP A 172 -17.86 4.76 -0.56
N ILE A 173 -17.54 3.51 -0.28
CA ILE A 173 -17.57 2.96 1.08
C ILE A 173 -16.21 3.24 1.72
N LYS A 174 -16.20 4.14 2.70
CA LYS A 174 -14.98 4.42 3.49
C LYS A 174 -14.52 3.14 4.19
N ASN A 175 -13.24 2.81 3.99
CA ASN A 175 -12.61 1.65 4.64
C ASN A 175 -13.32 0.31 4.34
N ALA A 176 -13.80 0.09 3.11
CA ALA A 176 -14.52 -1.14 2.72
C ALA A 176 -13.77 -2.42 3.13
N PHE A 177 -12.47 -2.51 2.86
CA PHE A 177 -11.66 -3.67 3.23
C PHE A 177 -11.49 -3.87 4.75
N PRO A 178 -11.23 -2.84 5.57
CA PRO A 178 -11.16 -3.00 7.02
C PRO A 178 -12.49 -3.28 7.72
N ASN A 179 -13.62 -3.31 7.01
CA ASN A 179 -14.92 -3.60 7.61
C ASN A 179 -15.27 -5.09 7.65
N GLY A 180 -14.58 -5.92 6.87
CA GLY A 180 -14.83 -7.35 6.85
C GLY A 180 -14.39 -8.05 8.13
N ASP A 181 -15.19 -8.96 8.64
CA ASP A 181 -14.87 -9.75 9.82
C ASP A 181 -13.87 -10.85 9.46
N LEU A 182 -12.93 -11.11 10.38
CA LEU A 182 -11.96 -12.20 10.22
C LEU A 182 -12.47 -13.44 10.93
N GLU A 183 -12.54 -14.56 10.21
CA GLU A 183 -12.87 -15.87 10.77
C GLU A 183 -11.67 -16.50 11.47
N GLU A 184 -10.45 -16.19 10.97
CA GLU A 184 -9.23 -16.77 11.49
C GLU A 184 -8.62 -15.93 12.63
N GLU A 185 -7.95 -16.61 13.56
CA GLU A 185 -7.22 -15.95 14.63
C GLU A 185 -5.89 -15.36 14.14
N VAL A 186 -5.87 -14.04 13.98
CA VAL A 186 -4.66 -13.31 13.61
C VAL A 186 -4.23 -12.37 14.72
N TYR A 187 -2.98 -12.48 15.14
CA TYR A 187 -2.36 -11.62 16.13
C TYR A 187 -1.36 -10.67 15.46
N MET A 188 -1.36 -9.40 15.86
CA MET A 188 -0.52 -8.37 15.28
C MET A 188 0.21 -7.59 16.37
N ASP A 189 1.46 -7.23 16.09
CA ASP A 189 2.24 -6.33 16.95
C ASP A 189 1.56 -4.96 17.08
N LEU A 190 1.79 -4.30 18.20
CA LEU A 190 1.34 -2.93 18.38
C LEU A 190 2.00 -2.01 17.34
N PRO A 191 1.26 -1.03 16.80
CA PRO A 191 1.78 -0.10 15.80
C PRO A 191 2.99 0.68 16.31
N PRO A 192 4.05 0.79 15.50
CA PRO A 192 5.19 1.62 15.87
C PRO A 192 4.76 3.08 16.06
N GLY A 193 5.36 3.77 17.02
CA GLY A 193 5.02 5.15 17.39
C GLY A 193 3.93 5.28 18.47
N PHE A 194 3.29 4.18 18.86
CA PHE A 194 2.31 4.10 19.97
C PHE A 194 2.86 3.27 21.13
N ASP A 195 4.18 3.27 21.29
CA ASP A 195 4.92 2.46 22.26
C ASP A 195 4.58 2.78 23.74
N LYS A 196 4.00 3.95 24.03
CA LYS A 196 3.59 4.33 25.39
C LYS A 196 2.51 3.42 25.97
N GLU A 197 1.75 2.76 25.11
CA GLU A 197 0.73 1.77 25.49
C GLU A 197 1.29 0.33 25.48
N ARG A 198 2.57 0.18 25.19
CA ARG A 198 3.28 -1.10 25.13
C ARG A 198 3.42 -1.68 26.54
N LYS A 199 2.33 -2.23 27.06
CA LYS A 199 2.43 -3.18 28.17
C LYS A 199 3.16 -4.41 27.65
N GLU A 200 4.25 -4.77 28.27
CA GLU A 200 5.04 -5.95 27.87
C GLU A 200 4.16 -7.17 27.63
N GLY A 201 4.37 -7.86 26.52
CA GLY A 201 3.63 -9.05 26.15
C GLY A 201 2.20 -8.83 25.58
N LYS A 202 1.79 -7.58 25.28
CA LYS A 202 0.50 -7.32 24.66
C LYS A 202 0.60 -7.29 23.13
N VAL A 203 -0.44 -7.79 22.49
CA VAL A 203 -0.63 -7.83 21.04
C VAL A 203 -2.07 -7.47 20.69
N TYR A 204 -2.30 -7.12 19.43
CA TYR A 204 -3.64 -6.92 18.91
C TYR A 204 -4.19 -8.24 18.33
N LYS A 205 -5.27 -8.77 18.88
CA LYS A 205 -6.07 -9.81 18.26
C LYS A 205 -7.00 -9.14 17.24
N LEU A 206 -6.76 -9.35 15.96
CA LEU A 206 -7.58 -8.77 14.91
C LEU A 206 -8.96 -9.41 14.87
N LYS A 207 -10.02 -8.60 14.86
CA LYS A 207 -11.41 -9.01 14.66
C LYS A 207 -11.85 -8.72 13.24
N LYS A 208 -11.33 -7.66 12.68
CA LYS A 208 -11.66 -7.22 11.32
C LYS A 208 -10.42 -7.18 10.46
N SER A 209 -10.66 -7.26 9.20
CA SER A 209 -9.66 -7.21 8.16
C SER A 209 -8.85 -5.91 8.23
N LEU A 210 -7.57 -5.96 7.91
CA LEU A 210 -6.67 -4.83 7.83
C LEU A 210 -5.95 -4.85 6.47
N TYR A 211 -5.55 -3.68 5.97
CA TYR A 211 -4.84 -3.57 4.70
C TYR A 211 -3.65 -4.52 4.62
N LYS A 212 -3.55 -5.24 3.49
CA LYS A 212 -2.50 -6.22 3.15
C LYS A 212 -2.50 -7.52 3.96
N LEU A 213 -3.52 -7.83 4.70
CA LEU A 213 -3.75 -9.23 5.07
C LEU A 213 -4.08 -10.06 3.83
N LYS A 214 -3.75 -11.34 3.83
CA LYS A 214 -3.98 -12.24 2.70
C LYS A 214 -5.46 -12.43 2.43
N GLN A 215 -6.26 -12.49 3.48
CA GLN A 215 -7.71 -12.68 3.47
C GLN A 215 -8.53 -11.40 3.30
N SER A 216 -7.92 -10.20 3.42
CA SER A 216 -8.63 -8.92 3.30
C SER A 216 -9.53 -8.76 2.07
N PRO A 217 -9.24 -9.36 0.90
CA PRO A 217 -10.14 -9.28 -0.23
C PRO A 217 -11.43 -10.08 -0.09
N GLN A 218 -11.50 -10.97 0.91
CA GLN A 218 -12.66 -11.85 1.14
C GLN A 218 -13.49 -11.49 2.36
N ALA A 219 -12.87 -10.79 3.32
CA ALA A 219 -13.50 -10.39 4.57
C ALA A 219 -14.59 -9.33 4.38
#